data_a75e57f4b0c234d91206deb393b6b677
#
_entry.id   a75e57f4b0c234d91206deb393b6b677
#
_cell.length_a   1.000
_cell.length_b   1.000
_cell.length_c   1.000
_cell.angle_alpha   90.00
_cell.angle_beta   90.00
_cell.angle_gamma   90.00
#
_symmetry.space_group_name_H-M   'P 1'
#
loop_
_entity.id
_entity.type
_entity.pdbx_description
1 polymer ?
#
loop_
_entity_poly.entity_id
_entity_poly.type
_entity_poly.pdbx_seq_one_letter_code
_entity_poly.pdbx_strand_id
1 'polypeptide(L)'
;MELEWHQLDLRYEGLRRRHPAQERQLLSSVAELGQQTPIIVVSQASPFVVIDGYKRVRALKRLGRDTVRSMQWSVSELEALLLERSLRQASEDTLDQAWLLVELQQRFGLSVDELARRFERSKSWVSRRLALVRALPQVIQDQVRVGVLSAHAAMKYLVPLARANEQAARQLAQAIAPLEPTSRQVGALYQGWQNGTARTRELILTQPQVYLQAQASQAQPPMSPAQRWLQDLGALGGIARRARRALERGLWQELLAAEHEELSHAFERARADVNGLCHRFDLERNHAG
;
A
#
# COMPACT_ATOMS: atom_id res chain seq x y z
N MET A 1 9.10 -23.30 -20.57
CA MET A 1 10.39 -23.93 -20.26
C MET A 1 10.60 -23.97 -18.76
N GLU A 2 11.46 -24.84 -18.25
CA GLU A 2 11.89 -24.83 -16.86
C GLU A 2 13.29 -24.25 -16.77
N LEU A 3 13.53 -23.42 -15.74
CA LEU A 3 14.83 -22.78 -15.50
C LEU A 3 15.28 -23.05 -14.06
N GLU A 4 16.58 -23.27 -13.88
CA GLU A 4 17.22 -23.36 -12.58
C GLU A 4 17.55 -21.97 -12.02
N TRP A 5 17.78 -21.87 -10.72
CA TRP A 5 17.99 -20.57 -10.05
C TRP A 5 19.21 -19.80 -10.55
N HIS A 6 20.28 -20.49 -10.92
CA HIS A 6 21.50 -19.87 -11.44
C HIS A 6 21.32 -19.26 -12.85
N GLN A 7 20.27 -19.67 -13.56
CA GLN A 7 19.93 -19.16 -14.89
C GLN A 7 19.09 -17.87 -14.83
N LEU A 8 18.68 -17.42 -13.63
CA LEU A 8 17.81 -16.27 -13.45
C LEU A 8 18.58 -15.03 -13.00
N ASP A 9 18.32 -13.92 -13.64
CA ASP A 9 18.71 -12.59 -13.19
C ASP A 9 17.50 -11.83 -12.63
N LEU A 10 17.57 -11.50 -11.37
CA LEU A 10 16.49 -10.84 -10.62
C LEU A 10 16.71 -9.32 -10.50
N ARG A 11 17.47 -8.69 -11.39
CA ARG A 11 17.88 -7.27 -11.34
C ARG A 11 16.73 -6.28 -11.13
N TYR A 12 15.54 -6.60 -11.60
CA TYR A 12 14.35 -5.75 -11.48
C TYR A 12 13.45 -6.08 -10.27
N GLU A 13 13.87 -7.01 -9.40
CA GLU A 13 13.10 -7.37 -8.20
C GLU A 13 12.86 -6.16 -7.30
N GLY A 14 13.86 -5.30 -7.16
CA GLY A 14 13.81 -4.08 -6.33
C GLY A 14 12.91 -2.96 -6.87
N LEU A 15 12.36 -3.09 -8.08
CA LEU A 15 11.40 -2.12 -8.62
C LEU A 15 10.00 -2.26 -8.00
N ARG A 16 9.79 -3.25 -7.13
CA ARG A 16 8.48 -3.55 -6.54
C ARG A 16 8.60 -3.79 -5.06
N ARG A 17 7.58 -3.31 -4.37
CA ARG A 17 7.44 -3.56 -2.93
C ARG A 17 7.07 -5.02 -2.67
N ARG A 18 7.54 -5.50 -1.56
CA ARG A 18 7.09 -6.77 -1.01
C ARG A 18 5.77 -6.59 -0.28
N HIS A 19 4.91 -7.60 -0.38
CA HIS A 19 3.63 -7.67 0.31
C HIS A 19 3.59 -8.94 1.16
N PRO A 20 4.05 -8.91 2.41
CA PRO A 20 4.23 -10.13 3.23
C PRO A 20 2.97 -11.00 3.34
N ALA A 21 1.79 -10.38 3.45
CA ALA A 21 0.52 -11.10 3.50
C ALA A 21 0.23 -11.87 2.20
N GLN A 22 0.41 -11.21 1.05
CA GLN A 22 0.21 -11.85 -0.26
C GLN A 22 1.29 -12.91 -0.54
N GLU A 23 2.53 -12.71 -0.07
CA GLU A 23 3.59 -13.70 -0.19
C GLU A 23 3.28 -14.97 0.63
N ARG A 24 2.74 -14.83 1.84
CA ARG A 24 2.29 -15.98 2.66
C ARG A 24 1.14 -16.73 1.98
N GLN A 25 0.14 -16.02 1.48
CA GLN A 25 -0.98 -16.63 0.77
C GLN A 25 -0.52 -17.38 -0.48
N LEU A 26 0.39 -16.76 -1.27
CA LEU A 26 0.96 -17.40 -2.45
C LEU A 26 1.80 -18.62 -2.07
N LEU A 27 2.57 -18.56 -0.98
CA LEU A 27 3.39 -19.69 -0.51
C LEU A 27 2.49 -20.90 -0.20
N SER A 28 1.38 -20.73 0.53
CA SER A 28 0.42 -21.80 0.80
C SER A 28 -0.18 -22.36 -0.49
N SER A 29 -0.63 -21.49 -1.40
CA SER A 29 -1.19 -21.92 -2.68
C SER A 29 -0.19 -22.69 -3.54
N VAL A 30 1.08 -22.26 -3.58
CA VAL A 30 2.14 -22.97 -4.34
C VAL A 30 2.51 -24.28 -3.66
N ALA A 31 2.44 -24.38 -2.34
CA ALA A 31 2.68 -25.64 -1.62
C ALA A 31 1.61 -26.68 -1.93
N GLU A 32 0.35 -26.28 -2.02
CA GLU A 32 -0.80 -27.17 -2.23
C GLU A 32 -0.98 -27.53 -3.71
N LEU A 33 -0.94 -26.55 -4.61
CA LEU A 33 -1.33 -26.68 -6.01
C LEU A 33 -0.14 -26.68 -6.98
N GLY A 34 1.06 -26.44 -6.47
CA GLY A 34 2.23 -26.21 -7.30
C GLY A 34 2.18 -24.86 -8.03
N GLN A 35 3.13 -24.66 -8.94
CA GLN A 35 3.17 -23.43 -9.74
C GLN A 35 2.12 -23.47 -10.86
N GLN A 36 1.05 -22.71 -10.73
CA GLN A 36 -0.04 -22.65 -11.73
C GLN A 36 0.33 -21.77 -12.93
N THR A 37 0.92 -20.60 -12.69
CA THR A 37 1.31 -19.67 -13.75
C THR A 37 2.83 -19.57 -13.87
N PRO A 38 3.41 -19.54 -15.10
CA PRO A 38 4.83 -19.35 -15.29
C PRO A 38 5.30 -17.96 -14.82
N ILE A 39 6.57 -17.82 -14.52
CA ILE A 39 7.23 -16.51 -14.44
C ILE A 39 7.49 -15.99 -15.85
N ILE A 40 7.66 -14.69 -16.00
CA ILE A 40 7.98 -14.07 -17.30
C ILE A 40 9.46 -13.69 -17.32
N VAL A 41 10.15 -14.10 -18.37
CA VAL A 41 11.57 -13.81 -18.56
C VAL A 41 11.82 -13.26 -19.96
N VAL A 42 12.89 -12.51 -20.10
CA VAL A 42 13.46 -12.08 -21.39
C VAL A 42 14.94 -12.43 -21.44
N SER A 43 15.46 -12.65 -22.56
CA SER A 43 16.83 -12.87 -23.03
C SER A 43 16.84 -14.01 -24.05
N GLN A 44 17.87 -14.06 -24.89
CA GLN A 44 18.06 -15.18 -25.82
C GLN A 44 19.01 -16.24 -25.28
N ALA A 45 19.70 -15.92 -24.17
CA ALA A 45 20.67 -16.81 -23.51
C ALA A 45 20.69 -16.56 -21.98
N SER A 46 21.23 -17.55 -21.23
CA SER A 46 21.44 -17.39 -19.78
C SER A 46 22.44 -16.25 -19.46
N PRO A 47 22.24 -15.45 -18.41
CA PRO A 47 21.09 -15.51 -17.51
C PRO A 47 19.82 -14.87 -18.10
N PHE A 48 18.68 -15.48 -17.83
CA PHE A 48 17.36 -14.97 -18.20
C PHE A 48 16.91 -13.89 -17.22
N VAL A 49 16.58 -12.71 -17.72
CA VAL A 49 16.12 -11.58 -16.90
C VAL A 49 14.67 -11.76 -16.56
N VAL A 50 14.37 -11.87 -15.27
CA VAL A 50 12.99 -11.99 -14.79
C VAL A 50 12.29 -10.63 -14.87
N ILE A 51 11.13 -10.60 -15.50
CA ILE A 51 10.27 -9.41 -15.65
C ILE A 51 9.08 -9.49 -14.69
N ASP A 52 8.45 -10.66 -14.55
CA ASP A 52 7.36 -10.89 -13.59
C ASP A 52 7.49 -12.25 -12.89
N GLY A 53 6.90 -12.33 -11.69
CA GLY A 53 6.82 -13.57 -10.93
C GLY A 53 7.80 -13.66 -9.75
N TYR A 54 8.41 -12.59 -9.29
CA TYR A 54 9.34 -12.58 -8.16
C TYR A 54 8.78 -13.23 -6.87
N LYS A 55 7.49 -13.05 -6.58
CA LYS A 55 6.83 -13.71 -5.44
C LYS A 55 6.82 -15.23 -5.61
N ARG A 56 6.60 -15.72 -6.85
CA ARG A 56 6.63 -17.16 -7.19
C ARG A 56 8.04 -17.72 -7.06
N VAL A 57 9.04 -16.99 -7.55
CA VAL A 57 10.47 -17.35 -7.38
C VAL A 57 10.80 -17.52 -5.90
N ARG A 58 10.41 -16.55 -5.05
CA ARG A 58 10.67 -16.65 -3.61
C ARG A 58 9.90 -17.79 -2.94
N ALA A 59 8.65 -18.02 -3.32
CA ALA A 59 7.83 -19.11 -2.77
C ALA A 59 8.44 -20.48 -3.13
N LEU A 60 8.79 -20.70 -4.39
CA LEU A 60 9.39 -21.96 -4.85
C LEU A 60 10.75 -22.23 -4.20
N LYS A 61 11.60 -21.19 -4.08
CA LYS A 61 12.87 -21.30 -3.34
C LYS A 61 12.66 -21.71 -1.88
N ARG A 62 11.68 -21.13 -1.19
CA ARG A 62 11.32 -21.50 0.20
C ARG A 62 10.80 -22.93 0.33
N LEU A 63 10.16 -23.44 -0.71
CA LEU A 63 9.67 -24.82 -0.78
C LEU A 63 10.73 -25.83 -1.24
N GLY A 64 11.99 -25.40 -1.41
CA GLY A 64 13.10 -26.28 -1.82
C GLY A 64 12.96 -26.82 -3.22
N ARG A 65 12.27 -26.09 -4.11
CA ARG A 65 12.19 -26.48 -5.53
C ARG A 65 13.47 -26.03 -6.25
N ASP A 66 13.99 -26.86 -7.16
CA ASP A 66 15.23 -26.58 -7.89
C ASP A 66 14.99 -25.75 -9.15
N THR A 67 13.79 -25.84 -9.72
CA THR A 67 13.42 -25.19 -10.98
C THR A 67 12.16 -24.35 -10.85
N VAL A 68 11.95 -23.49 -11.85
CA VAL A 68 10.74 -22.68 -12.00
C VAL A 68 10.23 -22.74 -13.44
N ARG A 69 8.93 -22.92 -13.59
CA ARG A 69 8.27 -22.83 -14.91
C ARG A 69 8.28 -21.38 -15.36
N SER A 70 8.76 -21.14 -16.58
CA SER A 70 8.95 -19.81 -17.16
C SER A 70 8.38 -19.73 -18.57
N MET A 71 7.93 -18.53 -18.92
CA MET A 71 7.53 -18.12 -20.26
C MET A 71 8.48 -17.03 -20.73
N GLN A 72 9.11 -17.25 -21.89
CA GLN A 72 9.99 -16.27 -22.50
C GLN A 72 9.19 -15.33 -23.40
N TRP A 73 9.41 -14.02 -23.22
CA TRP A 73 8.94 -13.02 -24.16
C TRP A 73 10.06 -12.67 -25.14
N SER A 74 9.73 -12.68 -26.44
CA SER A 74 10.65 -12.36 -27.53
C SER A 74 10.68 -10.85 -27.82
N VAL A 75 10.88 -10.05 -26.77
CA VAL A 75 10.97 -8.59 -26.83
C VAL A 75 12.20 -8.12 -26.04
N SER A 76 12.60 -6.87 -26.21
CA SER A 76 13.67 -6.25 -25.42
C SER A 76 13.29 -6.11 -23.94
N GLU A 77 14.29 -5.98 -23.05
CA GLU A 77 14.05 -5.72 -21.62
C GLU A 77 13.18 -4.47 -21.41
N LEU A 78 13.46 -3.40 -22.16
CA LEU A 78 12.69 -2.16 -22.09
C LEU A 78 11.21 -2.38 -22.47
N GLU A 79 10.96 -3.05 -23.57
CA GLU A 79 9.59 -3.33 -24.03
C GLU A 79 8.86 -4.25 -23.05
N ALA A 80 9.56 -5.26 -22.51
CA ALA A 80 8.99 -6.18 -21.53
C ALA A 80 8.58 -5.47 -20.23
N LEU A 81 9.40 -4.54 -19.71
CA LEU A 81 9.07 -3.74 -18.53
C LEU A 81 7.85 -2.84 -18.76
N LEU A 82 7.76 -2.22 -19.94
CA LEU A 82 6.62 -1.38 -20.30
C LEU A 82 5.35 -2.19 -20.52
N LEU A 83 5.45 -3.35 -21.19
CA LEU A 83 4.32 -4.23 -21.44
C LEU A 83 3.78 -4.81 -20.12
N GLU A 84 4.66 -5.32 -19.26
CA GLU A 84 4.29 -5.84 -17.95
C GLU A 84 3.59 -4.79 -17.08
N ARG A 85 4.10 -3.55 -17.10
CA ARG A 85 3.43 -2.43 -16.44
C ARG A 85 2.02 -2.22 -16.98
N SER A 86 1.85 -2.23 -18.31
CA SER A 86 0.54 -2.03 -18.95
C SER A 86 -0.47 -3.11 -18.55
N LEU A 87 -0.01 -4.35 -18.40
CA LEU A 87 -0.86 -5.46 -17.96
C LEU A 87 -1.32 -5.34 -16.48
N ARG A 88 -0.57 -4.58 -15.65
CA ARG A 88 -0.84 -4.43 -14.21
C ARG A 88 -1.49 -3.11 -13.80
N GLN A 89 -1.86 -2.24 -14.70
CA GLN A 89 -2.28 -0.84 -14.45
C GLN A 89 -3.18 -0.60 -13.22
N ALA A 90 -4.00 -1.55 -12.82
CA ALA A 90 -4.97 -1.39 -11.72
C ALA A 90 -4.36 -1.44 -10.30
N SER A 91 -3.12 -1.89 -10.10
CA SER A 91 -2.54 -2.14 -8.76
C SER A 91 -1.19 -1.45 -8.51
N GLU A 92 -0.76 -0.57 -9.40
CA GLU A 92 0.58 0.02 -9.34
C GLU A 92 0.66 1.17 -8.32
N ASP A 93 1.52 0.99 -7.31
CA ASP A 93 1.76 2.03 -6.30
C ASP A 93 2.64 3.16 -6.83
N THR A 94 2.52 4.33 -6.20
CA THR A 94 3.28 5.53 -6.57
C THR A 94 4.80 5.35 -6.51
N LEU A 95 5.31 4.59 -5.53
CA LEU A 95 6.75 4.33 -5.42
C LEU A 95 7.23 3.26 -6.41
N ASP A 96 6.42 2.22 -6.69
CA ASP A 96 6.74 1.24 -7.73
C ASP A 96 6.87 1.93 -9.09
N GLN A 97 5.95 2.85 -9.41
CA GLN A 97 6.04 3.68 -10.62
C GLN A 97 7.31 4.55 -10.63
N ALA A 98 7.64 5.14 -9.49
CA ALA A 98 8.80 6.02 -9.37
C ALA A 98 10.12 5.25 -9.54
N TRP A 99 10.26 4.07 -8.96
CA TRP A 99 11.43 3.20 -9.15
C TRP A 99 11.57 2.72 -10.60
N LEU A 100 10.47 2.32 -11.23
CA LEU A 100 10.49 1.95 -12.64
C LEU A 100 10.95 3.12 -13.52
N LEU A 101 10.41 4.34 -13.30
CA LEU A 101 10.83 5.52 -14.04
C LEU A 101 12.33 5.85 -13.87
N VAL A 102 12.86 5.70 -12.64
CA VAL A 102 14.29 5.89 -12.37
C VAL A 102 15.11 4.84 -13.12
N GLU A 103 14.71 3.56 -13.08
CA GLU A 103 15.40 2.48 -13.80
C GLU A 103 15.40 2.72 -15.33
N LEU A 104 14.24 3.08 -15.88
CA LEU A 104 14.12 3.38 -17.30
C LEU A 104 15.01 4.58 -17.73
N GLN A 105 15.12 5.59 -16.89
CA GLN A 105 15.99 6.72 -17.14
C GLN A 105 17.47 6.35 -17.02
N GLN A 106 17.86 5.62 -15.97
CA GLN A 106 19.28 5.32 -15.68
C GLN A 106 19.83 4.24 -16.59
N ARG A 107 19.10 3.15 -16.79
CA ARG A 107 19.57 1.99 -17.56
C ARG A 107 19.39 2.15 -19.06
N PHE A 108 18.28 2.73 -19.49
CA PHE A 108 17.93 2.84 -20.90
C PHE A 108 18.10 4.26 -21.47
N GLY A 109 18.53 5.22 -20.64
CA GLY A 109 18.80 6.60 -21.07
C GLY A 109 17.56 7.38 -21.49
N LEU A 110 16.33 6.96 -21.11
CA LEU A 110 15.11 7.60 -21.54
C LEU A 110 14.99 9.02 -20.96
N SER A 111 14.69 9.99 -21.81
CA SER A 111 14.40 11.36 -21.41
C SER A 111 13.05 11.46 -20.70
N VAL A 112 12.83 12.55 -19.93
CA VAL A 112 11.54 12.84 -19.31
C VAL A 112 10.40 12.89 -20.34
N ASP A 113 10.71 13.37 -21.56
CA ASP A 113 9.76 13.49 -22.65
C ASP A 113 9.34 12.11 -23.19
N GLU A 114 10.29 11.21 -23.35
CA GLU A 114 10.03 9.83 -23.76
C GLU A 114 9.26 9.06 -22.70
N LEU A 115 9.66 9.20 -21.43
CA LEU A 115 8.93 8.62 -20.30
C LEU A 115 7.48 9.13 -20.24
N ALA A 116 7.27 10.44 -20.42
CA ALA A 116 5.94 11.04 -20.44
C ALA A 116 5.06 10.44 -21.54
N ARG A 117 5.59 10.30 -22.75
CA ARG A 117 4.88 9.66 -23.87
C ARG A 117 4.56 8.18 -23.62
N ARG A 118 5.56 7.40 -23.19
CA ARG A 118 5.39 5.94 -22.94
C ARG A 118 4.47 5.63 -21.77
N PHE A 119 4.37 6.53 -20.82
CA PHE A 119 3.47 6.40 -19.65
C PHE A 119 2.12 7.08 -19.86
N GLU A 120 1.90 7.74 -21.00
CA GLU A 120 0.68 8.53 -21.30
C GLU A 120 0.39 9.53 -20.16
N ARG A 121 1.43 10.21 -19.69
CA ARG A 121 1.38 11.18 -18.59
C ARG A 121 2.10 12.48 -18.96
N SER A 122 1.82 13.54 -18.19
CA SER A 122 2.53 14.81 -18.35
C SER A 122 3.98 14.73 -17.88
N LYS A 123 4.87 15.53 -18.46
CA LYS A 123 6.26 15.71 -18.00
C LYS A 123 6.31 16.06 -16.50
N SER A 124 5.40 16.90 -16.02
CA SER A 124 5.30 17.26 -14.60
C SER A 124 4.97 16.06 -13.71
N TRP A 125 4.17 15.11 -14.19
CA TRP A 125 3.87 13.87 -13.48
C TRP A 125 5.14 13.02 -13.35
N VAL A 126 5.89 12.80 -14.44
CA VAL A 126 7.17 12.07 -14.43
C VAL A 126 8.17 12.72 -13.49
N SER A 127 8.38 14.04 -13.60
CA SER A 127 9.32 14.79 -12.76
C SER A 127 9.01 14.66 -11.28
N ARG A 128 7.72 14.71 -10.88
CA ARG A 128 7.33 14.51 -9.48
C ARG A 128 7.64 13.10 -8.97
N ARG A 129 7.48 12.06 -9.79
CA ARG A 129 7.82 10.67 -9.44
C ARG A 129 9.33 10.48 -9.27
N LEU A 130 10.12 10.97 -10.22
CA LEU A 130 11.60 10.95 -10.13
C LEU A 130 12.09 11.71 -8.89
N ALA A 131 11.52 12.89 -8.61
CA ALA A 131 11.86 13.67 -7.42
C ALA A 131 11.51 12.97 -6.10
N LEU A 132 10.50 12.12 -6.09
CA LEU A 132 10.10 11.36 -4.93
C LEU A 132 11.20 10.37 -4.51
N VAL A 133 11.71 9.56 -5.43
CA VAL A 133 12.78 8.60 -5.19
C VAL A 133 14.08 9.30 -4.80
N ARG A 134 14.42 10.40 -5.47
CA ARG A 134 15.63 11.19 -5.17
C ARG A 134 15.61 11.83 -3.78
N ALA A 135 14.42 12.14 -3.27
CA ALA A 135 14.27 12.75 -1.94
C ALA A 135 14.31 11.73 -0.79
N LEU A 136 14.11 10.43 -1.08
CA LEU A 136 14.12 9.40 -0.04
C LEU A 136 15.52 8.80 0.12
N PRO A 137 16.13 8.87 1.32
CA PRO A 137 17.34 8.12 1.64
C PRO A 137 17.21 6.64 1.33
N GLN A 138 18.31 6.00 0.86
CA GLN A 138 18.30 4.61 0.43
C GLN A 138 17.77 3.66 1.52
N VAL A 139 18.14 3.87 2.78
CA VAL A 139 17.67 3.06 3.91
C VAL A 139 16.14 3.05 4.02
N ILE A 140 15.48 4.17 3.75
CA ILE A 140 14.00 4.27 3.77
C ILE A 140 13.41 3.55 2.57
N GLN A 141 14.01 3.71 1.40
CA GLN A 141 13.57 3.00 0.20
C GLN A 141 13.64 1.47 0.39
N ASP A 142 14.72 0.96 0.99
CA ASP A 142 14.92 -0.46 1.23
C ASP A 142 13.89 -1.01 2.25
N GLN A 143 13.59 -0.26 3.30
CA GLN A 143 12.55 -0.61 4.27
C GLN A 143 11.15 -0.62 3.64
N VAL A 144 10.87 0.28 2.70
CA VAL A 144 9.60 0.27 1.95
C VAL A 144 9.56 -0.90 0.97
N ARG A 145 10.66 -1.22 0.29
CA ARG A 145 10.75 -2.36 -0.63
C ARG A 145 10.47 -3.69 0.05
N VAL A 146 11.01 -3.89 1.24
CA VAL A 146 10.80 -5.13 2.02
C VAL A 146 9.48 -5.14 2.80
N GLY A 147 8.76 -4.00 2.86
CA GLY A 147 7.45 -3.90 3.48
C GLY A 147 7.47 -3.61 4.98
N VAL A 148 8.62 -3.24 5.56
CA VAL A 148 8.76 -2.79 6.96
C VAL A 148 8.09 -1.43 7.15
N LEU A 149 8.26 -0.53 6.19
CA LEU A 149 7.57 0.76 6.15
C LEU A 149 6.52 0.79 5.03
N SER A 150 5.35 1.35 5.31
CA SER A 150 4.37 1.55 4.24
C SER A 150 4.80 2.68 3.30
N ALA A 151 4.56 2.51 1.99
CA ALA A 151 4.84 3.55 1.00
C ALA A 151 4.06 4.84 1.28
N HIS A 152 2.81 4.71 1.78
CA HIS A 152 2.01 5.86 2.17
C HIS A 152 2.68 6.68 3.29
N ALA A 153 3.17 6.01 4.35
CA ALA A 153 3.89 6.69 5.43
C ALA A 153 5.19 7.34 4.94
N ALA A 154 5.96 6.62 4.11
CA ALA A 154 7.19 7.15 3.53
C ALA A 154 6.93 8.43 2.72
N MET A 155 5.95 8.41 1.81
CA MET A 155 5.62 9.57 0.97
C MET A 155 5.07 10.75 1.77
N LYS A 156 4.17 10.47 2.71
CA LYS A 156 3.44 11.52 3.43
C LYS A 156 4.27 12.18 4.52
N TYR A 157 5.16 11.42 5.18
CA TYR A 157 5.84 11.87 6.38
C TYR A 157 7.37 11.87 6.25
N LEU A 158 7.96 10.81 5.66
CA LEU A 158 9.41 10.70 5.61
C LEU A 158 10.03 11.49 4.45
N VAL A 159 9.35 11.68 3.32
CA VAL A 159 9.82 12.58 2.24
C VAL A 159 9.89 14.03 2.72
N PRO A 160 8.87 14.64 3.36
CA PRO A 160 8.99 15.97 3.91
C PRO A 160 10.07 16.06 4.99
N LEU A 161 10.20 15.05 5.86
CA LEU A 161 11.24 15.01 6.87
C LEU A 161 12.63 14.97 6.24
N ALA A 162 12.87 14.12 5.24
CA ALA A 162 14.15 14.00 4.56
C ALA A 162 14.55 15.28 3.81
N ARG A 163 13.59 16.00 3.26
CA ARG A 163 13.80 17.31 2.63
C ARG A 163 14.19 18.38 3.65
N ALA A 164 13.63 18.32 4.85
CA ALA A 164 13.96 19.26 5.93
C ALA A 164 15.25 18.89 6.65
N ASN A 165 15.47 17.61 6.91
CA ASN A 165 16.64 17.06 7.58
C ASN A 165 16.82 15.58 7.23
N GLU A 166 17.69 15.30 6.26
CA GLU A 166 17.94 13.95 5.76
C GLU A 166 18.49 13.01 6.84
N GLN A 167 19.38 13.54 7.71
CA GLN A 167 19.97 12.73 8.79
C GLN A 167 18.92 12.32 9.81
N ALA A 168 18.03 13.23 10.21
CA ALA A 168 16.90 12.91 11.10
C ALA A 168 15.95 11.86 10.47
N ALA A 169 15.68 11.95 9.17
CA ALA A 169 14.88 10.95 8.47
C ALA A 169 15.54 9.57 8.48
N ARG A 170 16.86 9.48 8.26
CA ARG A 170 17.63 8.23 8.33
C ARG A 170 17.61 7.64 9.74
N GLN A 171 17.87 8.45 10.76
CA GLN A 171 17.88 8.02 12.16
C GLN A 171 16.49 7.53 12.60
N LEU A 172 15.44 8.28 12.27
CA LEU A 172 14.08 7.89 12.58
C LEU A 172 13.72 6.55 11.90
N ALA A 173 14.02 6.41 10.61
CA ALA A 173 13.73 5.19 9.89
C ALA A 173 14.44 3.97 10.49
N GLN A 174 15.69 4.12 10.91
CA GLN A 174 16.43 3.06 11.59
C GLN A 174 15.83 2.72 12.97
N ALA A 175 15.45 3.74 13.74
CA ALA A 175 14.88 3.55 15.07
C ALA A 175 13.50 2.89 15.06
N ILE A 176 12.68 3.16 14.03
CA ILE A 176 11.32 2.62 13.92
C ILE A 176 11.23 1.29 13.16
N ALA A 177 12.25 0.89 12.41
CA ALA A 177 12.24 -0.35 11.64
C ALA A 177 11.92 -1.60 12.47
N PRO A 178 12.50 -1.79 13.67
CA PRO A 178 12.20 -2.94 14.54
C PRO A 178 10.75 -2.94 15.08
N LEU A 179 10.07 -1.80 15.04
CA LEU A 179 8.72 -1.63 15.58
C LEU A 179 7.62 -1.97 14.57
N GLU A 180 7.96 -2.17 13.30
CA GLU A 180 7.02 -2.35 12.18
C GLU A 180 5.85 -1.34 12.26
N PRO A 181 6.11 -0.03 12.27
CA PRO A 181 5.14 0.97 12.66
C PRO A 181 4.01 1.11 11.63
N THR A 182 2.81 1.31 12.13
CA THR A 182 1.68 1.70 11.28
C THR A 182 1.88 3.10 10.69
N SER A 183 1.23 3.41 9.58
CA SER A 183 1.26 4.75 8.98
C SER A 183 0.81 5.85 9.96
N ARG A 184 -0.11 5.53 10.88
CA ARG A 184 -0.59 6.44 11.92
C ARG A 184 0.51 6.77 12.95
N GLN A 185 1.27 5.76 13.36
CA GLN A 185 2.40 5.93 14.28
C GLN A 185 3.53 6.74 13.66
N VAL A 186 3.89 6.46 12.40
CA VAL A 186 4.87 7.28 11.67
C VAL A 186 4.40 8.74 11.57
N GLY A 187 3.10 8.95 11.30
CA GLY A 187 2.51 10.29 11.28
C GLY A 187 2.61 11.02 12.62
N ALA A 188 2.34 10.33 13.74
CA ALA A 188 2.47 10.90 15.08
C ALA A 188 3.93 11.31 15.42
N LEU A 189 4.90 10.44 15.06
CA LEU A 189 6.33 10.74 15.24
C LEU A 189 6.76 11.94 14.40
N TYR A 190 6.33 12.01 13.13
CA TYR A 190 6.64 13.16 12.26
C TYR A 190 6.05 14.46 12.79
N GLN A 191 4.79 14.46 13.22
CA GLN A 191 4.16 15.65 13.80
C GLN A 191 4.85 16.08 15.09
N GLY A 192 5.18 15.13 15.94
CA GLY A 192 5.95 15.41 17.16
C GLY A 192 7.33 15.97 16.87
N TRP A 193 8.02 15.46 15.85
CA TRP A 193 9.30 15.98 15.41
C TRP A 193 9.19 17.40 14.85
N GLN A 194 8.17 17.67 14.05
CA GLN A 194 7.93 18.97 13.42
C GLN A 194 7.62 20.06 14.45
N ASN A 195 6.72 19.77 15.38
CA ASN A 195 6.16 20.74 16.33
C ASN A 195 6.86 20.72 17.70
N GLY A 196 7.68 19.71 17.99
CA GLY A 196 8.29 19.50 19.29
C GLY A 196 9.54 20.33 19.54
N THR A 197 9.91 20.40 20.82
CA THR A 197 11.18 20.98 21.28
C THR A 197 12.38 20.15 20.84
N ALA A 198 13.59 20.66 21.00
CA ALA A 198 14.83 19.91 20.72
C ALA A 198 14.87 18.57 21.49
N ARG A 199 14.46 18.58 22.79
CA ARG A 199 14.37 17.37 23.62
C ARG A 199 13.35 16.37 23.10
N THR A 200 12.20 16.84 22.61
CA THR A 200 11.17 15.98 21.99
C THR A 200 11.69 15.35 20.71
N ARG A 201 12.39 16.12 19.87
CA ARG A 201 13.00 15.62 18.64
C ARG A 201 14.04 14.53 18.91
N GLU A 202 14.90 14.75 19.91
CA GLU A 202 15.90 13.78 20.35
C GLU A 202 15.25 12.50 20.86
N LEU A 203 14.20 12.60 21.71
CA LEU A 203 13.44 11.45 22.19
C LEU A 203 12.82 10.64 21.05
N ILE A 204 12.24 11.30 20.05
CA ILE A 204 11.64 10.64 18.89
C ILE A 204 12.68 9.88 18.07
N LEU A 205 13.90 10.44 17.92
CA LEU A 205 14.96 9.81 17.14
C LEU A 205 15.65 8.66 17.89
N THR A 206 15.71 8.74 19.21
CA THR A 206 16.42 7.75 20.05
C THR A 206 15.48 6.69 20.62
N GLN A 207 14.28 7.07 21.03
CA GLN A 207 13.32 6.20 21.72
C GLN A 207 11.89 6.43 21.20
N PRO A 208 11.61 6.16 19.90
CA PRO A 208 10.31 6.42 19.27
C PRO A 208 9.16 5.67 19.97
N GLN A 209 9.43 4.49 20.51
CA GLN A 209 8.42 3.69 21.22
C GLN A 209 7.95 4.39 22.51
N VAL A 210 8.86 4.97 23.28
CA VAL A 210 8.52 5.71 24.51
C VAL A 210 7.66 6.92 24.18
N TYR A 211 8.01 7.65 23.12
CA TYR A 211 7.20 8.77 22.66
C TYR A 211 5.78 8.34 22.26
N LEU A 212 5.65 7.24 21.48
CA LEU A 212 4.34 6.71 21.07
C LEU A 212 3.50 6.24 22.26
N GLN A 213 4.11 5.61 23.27
CA GLN A 213 3.42 5.20 24.50
C GLN A 213 2.94 6.41 25.30
N ALA A 214 3.79 7.44 25.46
CA ALA A 214 3.41 8.68 26.14
C ALA A 214 2.25 9.38 25.42
N GLN A 215 2.28 9.45 24.09
CA GLN A 215 1.16 9.98 23.30
C GLN A 215 -0.12 9.15 23.44
N ALA A 216 -0.01 7.83 23.45
CA ALA A 216 -1.19 6.97 23.65
C ALA A 216 -1.80 7.15 25.04
N SER A 217 -0.99 7.38 26.06
CA SER A 217 -1.44 7.67 27.44
C SER A 217 -2.06 9.07 27.58
N GLN A 218 -1.63 10.04 26.77
CA GLN A 218 -2.20 11.39 26.73
C GLN A 218 -3.42 11.50 25.79
N ALA A 219 -3.60 10.53 24.88
CA ALA A 219 -4.72 10.49 23.97
C ALA A 219 -5.99 10.14 24.76
N GLN A 220 -6.76 11.17 25.01
CA GLN A 220 -8.13 11.26 25.53
C GLN A 220 -8.53 10.24 26.60
N PRO A 221 -9.08 10.74 27.71
CA PRO A 221 -9.82 9.89 28.63
C PRO A 221 -10.85 9.09 27.82
N PRO A 222 -11.17 7.86 28.23
CA PRO A 222 -12.13 7.04 27.50
C PRO A 222 -13.40 7.87 27.31
N MET A 223 -13.83 8.01 26.05
CA MET A 223 -15.05 8.77 25.72
C MET A 223 -16.15 8.31 26.63
N SER A 224 -16.89 9.27 27.22
CA SER A 224 -18.04 8.93 28.03
C SER A 224 -19.05 8.11 27.21
N PRO A 225 -19.89 7.28 27.85
CA PRO A 225 -20.93 6.54 27.13
C PRO A 225 -21.77 7.43 26.22
N ALA A 226 -22.10 8.64 26.68
CA ALA A 226 -22.84 9.63 25.91
C ALA A 226 -22.08 10.13 24.68
N GLN A 227 -20.78 10.41 24.81
CA GLN A 227 -19.94 10.83 23.68
C GLN A 227 -19.80 9.71 22.63
N ARG A 228 -19.66 8.46 23.06
CA ARG A 228 -19.64 7.29 22.18
C ARG A 228 -20.95 7.18 21.40
N TRP A 229 -22.06 7.32 22.09
CA TRP A 229 -23.40 7.31 21.49
C TRP A 229 -23.59 8.41 20.45
N LEU A 230 -23.18 9.63 20.75
CA LEU A 230 -23.23 10.76 19.80
C LEU A 230 -22.36 10.49 18.54
N GLN A 231 -21.21 9.86 18.72
CA GLN A 231 -20.35 9.46 17.60
C GLN A 231 -21.02 8.40 16.72
N ASP A 232 -21.62 7.37 17.33
CA ASP A 232 -22.32 6.29 16.62
C ASP A 232 -23.54 6.82 15.85
N LEU A 233 -24.32 7.68 16.46
CA LEU A 233 -25.44 8.37 15.79
C LEU A 233 -24.97 9.25 14.63
N GLY A 234 -23.84 9.94 14.79
CA GLY A 234 -23.22 10.73 13.72
C GLY A 234 -22.75 9.85 12.57
N ALA A 235 -22.16 8.68 12.84
CA ALA A 235 -21.76 7.69 11.85
C ALA A 235 -22.97 7.11 11.10
N LEU A 236 -24.03 6.72 11.81
CA LEU A 236 -25.27 6.23 11.25
C LEU A 236 -25.90 7.26 10.29
N GLY A 237 -26.00 8.52 10.70
CA GLY A 237 -26.47 9.60 9.85
C GLY A 237 -25.57 9.83 8.61
N GLY A 238 -24.26 9.66 8.77
CA GLY A 238 -23.31 9.73 7.67
C GLY A 238 -23.48 8.60 6.63
N ILE A 239 -23.71 7.37 7.11
CA ILE A 239 -24.00 6.21 6.27
C ILE A 239 -25.31 6.41 5.52
N ALA A 240 -26.36 6.79 6.22
CA ALA A 240 -27.69 7.03 5.61
C ALA A 240 -27.63 8.12 4.52
N ARG A 241 -26.91 9.23 4.75
CA ARG A 241 -26.71 10.27 3.73
C ARG A 241 -25.92 9.79 2.52
N ARG A 242 -24.92 8.90 2.69
CA ARG A 242 -24.19 8.31 1.55
C ARG A 242 -25.07 7.36 0.74
N ALA A 243 -25.79 6.47 1.42
CA ALA A 243 -26.71 5.52 0.77
C ALA A 243 -27.79 6.24 -0.04
N ARG A 244 -28.43 7.27 0.57
CA ARG A 244 -29.40 8.10 -0.13
C ARG A 244 -28.85 8.74 -1.39
N ARG A 245 -27.66 9.35 -1.29
CA ARG A 245 -27.00 9.97 -2.47
C ARG A 245 -26.65 8.97 -3.55
N ALA A 246 -26.31 7.72 -3.22
CA ALA A 246 -26.08 6.67 -4.21
C ALA A 246 -27.37 6.33 -4.98
N LEU A 247 -28.49 6.21 -4.28
CA LEU A 247 -29.81 5.99 -4.90
C LEU A 247 -30.24 7.18 -5.77
N GLU A 248 -30.03 8.41 -5.31
CA GLU A 248 -30.32 9.63 -6.05
C GLU A 248 -29.48 9.76 -7.34
N ARG A 249 -28.30 9.13 -7.39
CA ARG A 249 -27.42 9.07 -8.58
C ARG A 249 -27.75 7.92 -9.55
N GLY A 250 -28.79 7.16 -9.29
CA GLY A 250 -29.24 6.10 -10.18
C GLY A 250 -28.68 4.71 -9.91
N LEU A 251 -28.06 4.49 -8.72
CA LEU A 251 -27.52 3.17 -8.36
C LEU A 251 -28.52 2.04 -8.64
N TRP A 252 -29.80 2.26 -8.35
CA TRP A 252 -30.85 1.24 -8.53
C TRP A 252 -31.01 0.80 -9.99
N GLN A 253 -30.83 1.70 -10.97
CA GLN A 253 -30.95 1.39 -12.40
C GLN A 253 -29.72 0.67 -12.97
N GLU A 254 -28.59 0.73 -12.28
CA GLU A 254 -27.33 0.13 -12.72
C GLU A 254 -27.15 -1.31 -12.25
N LEU A 255 -28.00 -1.80 -11.33
CA LEU A 255 -27.88 -3.11 -10.71
C LEU A 255 -28.50 -4.23 -11.57
N LEU A 256 -27.92 -5.43 -11.46
CA LEU A 256 -28.49 -6.66 -12.03
C LEU A 256 -29.65 -7.17 -11.16
N ALA A 257 -30.54 -8.01 -11.72
CA ALA A 257 -31.71 -8.52 -11.01
C ALA A 257 -31.38 -9.27 -9.71
N ALA A 258 -30.31 -10.05 -9.68
CA ALA A 258 -29.84 -10.75 -8.48
C ALA A 258 -29.35 -9.77 -7.39
N GLU A 259 -28.70 -8.67 -7.78
CA GLU A 259 -28.20 -7.64 -6.87
C GLU A 259 -29.33 -6.82 -6.26
N HIS A 260 -30.44 -6.62 -6.99
CA HIS A 260 -31.66 -5.98 -6.48
C HIS A 260 -32.25 -6.74 -5.28
N GLU A 261 -32.32 -8.07 -5.37
CA GLU A 261 -32.86 -8.90 -4.30
C GLU A 261 -31.97 -8.87 -3.07
N GLU A 262 -30.66 -9.03 -3.25
CA GLU A 262 -29.68 -8.96 -2.15
C GLU A 262 -29.70 -7.61 -1.47
N LEU A 263 -29.69 -6.52 -2.23
CA LEU A 263 -29.73 -5.16 -1.71
C LEU A 263 -31.03 -4.86 -0.96
N SER A 264 -32.18 -5.34 -1.49
CA SER A 264 -33.49 -5.19 -0.84
C SER A 264 -33.50 -5.88 0.52
N HIS A 265 -33.03 -7.12 0.60
CA HIS A 265 -32.94 -7.87 1.86
C HIS A 265 -31.97 -7.19 2.87
N ALA A 266 -30.84 -6.69 2.40
CA ALA A 266 -29.89 -5.95 3.26
C ALA A 266 -30.51 -4.65 3.78
N PHE A 267 -31.22 -3.92 2.93
CA PHE A 267 -31.91 -2.69 3.31
C PHE A 267 -33.03 -2.92 4.34
N GLU A 268 -33.85 -3.96 4.14
CA GLU A 268 -34.91 -4.30 5.10
C GLU A 268 -34.36 -4.68 6.48
N ARG A 269 -33.25 -5.43 6.54
CA ARG A 269 -32.57 -5.73 7.81
C ARG A 269 -32.06 -4.46 8.48
N ALA A 270 -31.37 -3.60 7.75
CA ALA A 270 -30.85 -2.35 8.29
C ALA A 270 -31.98 -1.43 8.77
N ARG A 271 -33.11 -1.40 8.03
CA ARG A 271 -34.30 -0.65 8.43
C ARG A 271 -34.91 -1.18 9.72
N ALA A 272 -35.00 -2.49 9.88
CA ALA A 272 -35.50 -3.12 11.11
C ALA A 272 -34.61 -2.79 12.32
N ASP A 273 -33.29 -2.84 12.17
CA ASP A 273 -32.33 -2.49 13.23
C ASP A 273 -32.45 -1.01 13.64
N VAL A 274 -32.54 -0.10 12.66
CA VAL A 274 -32.72 1.34 12.93
C VAL A 274 -34.07 1.63 13.60
N ASN A 275 -35.15 0.98 13.16
CA ASN A 275 -36.47 1.13 13.78
C ASN A 275 -36.46 0.60 15.22
N GLY A 276 -35.80 -0.54 15.49
CA GLY A 276 -35.63 -1.08 16.83
C GLY A 276 -34.85 -0.12 17.75
N LEU A 277 -33.79 0.50 17.23
CA LEU A 277 -33.03 1.51 17.93
C LEU A 277 -33.90 2.74 18.28
N CYS A 278 -34.66 3.27 17.31
CA CYS A 278 -35.56 4.42 17.52
C CYS A 278 -36.61 4.10 18.59
N HIS A 279 -37.25 2.94 18.50
CA HIS A 279 -38.25 2.52 19.46
C HIS A 279 -37.67 2.41 20.89
N ARG A 280 -36.50 1.79 21.04
CA ARG A 280 -35.82 1.68 22.34
C ARG A 280 -35.42 3.02 22.91
N PHE A 281 -34.90 3.92 22.09
CA PHE A 281 -34.55 5.28 22.50
C PHE A 281 -35.76 6.07 23.00
N ASP A 282 -36.89 5.97 22.31
CA ASP A 282 -38.12 6.66 22.72
C ASP A 282 -38.68 6.12 24.04
N LEU A 283 -38.57 4.80 24.27
CA LEU A 283 -38.93 4.20 25.55
C LEU A 283 -38.07 4.75 26.71
N GLU A 284 -36.73 4.73 26.54
CA GLU A 284 -35.83 5.26 27.60
C GLU A 284 -36.03 6.75 27.85
N ARG A 285 -36.26 7.55 26.81
CA ARG A 285 -36.57 8.97 26.95
C ARG A 285 -37.85 9.23 27.74
N ASN A 286 -38.89 8.43 27.51
CA ASN A 286 -40.18 8.57 28.18
C ASN A 286 -40.15 8.02 29.63
N HIS A 287 -39.19 7.17 29.98
CA HIS A 287 -39.01 6.69 31.37
C HIS A 287 -38.14 7.65 32.22
N ALA A 288 -37.36 8.53 31.57
CA ALA A 288 -36.47 9.47 32.26
C ALA A 288 -37.06 10.87 32.51
N GLY A 289 -38.28 11.13 32.06
CA GLY A 289 -39.05 12.35 32.30
C GLY A 289 -40.25 12.07 33.21
#